data_7430779d07e9b5e89fa394db32257019
#
_entry.id   7430779d07e9b5e89fa394db32257019
#
_cell.length_a   1.000
_cell.length_b   1.000
_cell.length_c   1.000
_cell.angle_alpha   90.00
_cell.angle_beta   90.00
_cell.angle_gamma   90.00
#
_symmetry.space_group_name_H-M   'P 1'
#
loop_
_entity.id
_entity.type
_entity.pdbx_description
1 polymer ?
#
loop_
_entity_poly.entity_id
_entity_poly.type
_entity_poly.pdbx_seq_one_letter_code
_entity_poly.pdbx_strand_id
1 'polypeptide(L)'
;MNPHHAIVTGLGAAPRDSNGNAWSSNYIVSSGNLLADMRFNVTAESQGRLQVARLYNLTQDAGVRDMFSFLLARDTMHQNQWLAAIEELKADGWRTPQSPPTSLRSGR
;
A
#
# COMPACT_ATOMS: atom_id res chain seq x y z
N MET A 1 -4.56 -0.34 -30.92
CA MET A 1 -3.25 -0.61 -30.24
C MET A 1 -2.27 0.48 -30.60
N ASN A 2 -1.52 0.96 -29.62
CA ASN A 2 -0.46 1.95 -29.87
C ASN A 2 0.76 1.26 -30.53
N PRO A 3 1.22 1.65 -31.73
CA PRO A 3 2.41 1.04 -32.36
C PRO A 3 3.67 1.13 -31.50
N HIS A 4 3.82 2.20 -30.73
CA HIS A 4 4.95 2.35 -29.81
C HIS A 4 4.98 1.23 -28.76
N HIS A 5 3.82 0.82 -28.25
CA HIS A 5 3.70 -0.27 -27.32
C HIS A 5 4.23 -1.59 -27.90
N ALA A 6 3.87 -1.89 -29.16
CA ALA A 6 4.34 -3.08 -29.85
C ALA A 6 5.88 -3.07 -30.06
N ILE A 7 6.45 -1.90 -30.34
CA ILE A 7 7.90 -1.75 -30.58
C ILE A 7 8.69 -1.91 -29.28
N VAL A 8 8.23 -1.29 -28.19
CA VAL A 8 8.99 -1.21 -26.93
C VAL A 8 8.75 -2.42 -26.03
N THR A 9 7.49 -2.91 -25.98
CA THR A 9 7.10 -3.97 -25.03
C THR A 9 6.87 -5.32 -25.66
N GLY A 10 7.02 -5.46 -27.00
CA GLY A 10 6.75 -6.71 -27.72
C GLY A 10 5.31 -7.18 -27.56
N LEU A 11 4.35 -6.27 -27.45
CA LEU A 11 2.92 -6.50 -27.19
C LEU A 11 2.62 -6.92 -25.76
N GLY A 12 3.61 -6.99 -24.87
CA GLY A 12 3.43 -7.27 -23.46
C GLY A 12 2.84 -6.07 -22.71
N ALA A 13 2.07 -6.34 -21.65
CA ALA A 13 1.62 -5.30 -20.74
C ALA A 13 2.80 -4.76 -19.93
N ALA A 14 2.91 -3.44 -19.80
CA ALA A 14 3.87 -2.79 -18.93
C ALA A 14 3.15 -2.15 -17.73
N PRO A 15 3.68 -2.24 -16.50
CA PRO A 15 3.08 -1.58 -15.34
C PRO A 15 3.12 -0.05 -15.52
N ARG A 16 1.96 0.58 -15.59
CA ARG A 16 1.83 2.03 -15.74
C ARG A 16 0.61 2.51 -14.96
N ASP A 17 0.64 3.75 -14.50
CA ASP A 17 -0.54 4.37 -13.92
C ASP A 17 -1.47 4.91 -15.02
N SER A 18 -2.62 5.49 -14.62
CA SER A 18 -3.61 6.03 -15.56
C SER A 18 -3.09 7.24 -16.35
N ASN A 19 -2.03 7.89 -15.91
CA ASN A 19 -1.39 9.01 -16.60
C ASN A 19 -0.25 8.53 -17.52
N GLY A 20 -0.01 7.22 -17.62
CA GLY A 20 1.03 6.64 -18.45
C GLY A 20 2.42 6.62 -17.82
N ASN A 21 2.55 6.98 -16.55
CA ASN A 21 3.82 6.92 -15.85
C ASN A 21 4.23 5.47 -15.59
N ALA A 22 5.45 5.11 -15.96
CA ALA A 22 5.96 3.77 -15.71
C ALA A 22 6.14 3.52 -14.21
N TRP A 23 5.87 2.28 -13.78
CA TRP A 23 6.18 1.85 -12.42
C TRP A 23 7.69 1.97 -12.17
N SER A 24 8.04 2.38 -10.96
CA SER A 24 9.44 2.48 -10.52
C SER A 24 9.55 1.95 -9.09
N SER A 25 10.70 1.31 -8.78
CA SER A 25 11.00 0.88 -7.42
C SER A 25 11.13 2.04 -6.42
N ASN A 26 11.25 3.27 -6.92
CA ASN A 26 11.26 4.47 -6.08
C ASN A 26 9.94 4.68 -5.33
N TYR A 27 8.86 4.02 -5.76
CA TYR A 27 7.57 4.06 -5.06
C TYR A 27 7.48 3.09 -3.87
N ILE A 28 8.45 2.20 -3.74
CA ILE A 28 8.49 1.25 -2.63
C ILE A 28 9.03 1.95 -1.39
N VAL A 29 8.29 1.82 -0.28
CA VAL A 29 8.75 2.30 1.03
C VAL A 29 9.39 1.13 1.77
N SER A 30 10.68 1.27 2.07
CA SER A 30 11.45 0.31 2.87
C SER A 30 12.43 1.11 3.73
N SER A 31 12.02 1.42 4.96
CA SER A 31 12.74 2.34 5.84
C SER A 31 13.86 1.67 6.64
N GLY A 32 13.89 0.33 6.68
CA GLY A 32 14.76 -0.42 7.57
C GLY A 32 14.19 -0.59 8.98
N ASN A 33 13.08 0.05 9.31
CA ASN A 33 12.33 -0.18 10.53
C ASN A 33 11.04 -0.94 10.21
N LEU A 34 10.99 -2.21 10.57
CA LEU A 34 9.89 -3.09 10.19
C LEU A 34 8.56 -2.62 10.76
N LEU A 35 8.54 -2.10 11.98
CA LEU A 35 7.32 -1.60 12.61
C LEU A 35 6.77 -0.37 11.86
N ALA A 36 7.63 0.57 11.47
CA ALA A 36 7.23 1.73 10.69
C ALA A 36 6.67 1.31 9.32
N ASP A 37 7.30 0.33 8.68
CA ASP A 37 6.88 -0.17 7.36
C ASP A 37 5.52 -0.86 7.44
N MET A 38 5.24 -1.62 8.51
CA MET A 38 3.91 -2.22 8.73
C MET A 38 2.84 -1.16 8.93
N ARG A 39 3.12 -0.08 9.64
CA ARG A 39 2.20 1.04 9.81
C ARG A 39 1.92 1.77 8.51
N PHE A 40 2.93 1.92 7.67
CA PHE A 40 2.73 2.45 6.32
C PHE A 40 1.77 1.56 5.52
N ASN A 41 1.94 0.23 5.58
CA ASN A 41 1.07 -0.71 4.89
C ASN A 41 -0.38 -0.63 5.38
N VAL A 42 -0.62 -0.45 6.69
CA VAL A 42 -1.98 -0.22 7.23
C VAL A 42 -2.60 1.03 6.60
N THR A 43 -1.85 2.11 6.50
CA THR A 43 -2.32 3.35 5.89
C THR A 43 -2.61 3.16 4.41
N ALA A 44 -1.72 2.48 3.67
CA ALA A 44 -1.92 2.20 2.26
C ALA A 44 -3.18 1.39 1.99
N GLU A 45 -3.46 0.37 2.80
CA GLU A 45 -4.69 -0.43 2.69
C GLU A 45 -5.95 0.41 2.98
N SER A 46 -5.89 1.31 3.95
CA SER A 46 -6.99 2.23 4.24
C SER A 46 -7.31 3.14 3.05
N GLN A 47 -6.28 3.69 2.42
CA GLN A 47 -6.45 4.52 1.23
C GLN A 47 -6.99 3.73 0.04
N GLY A 48 -6.46 2.53 -0.19
CA GLY A 48 -6.93 1.63 -1.25
C GLY A 48 -8.40 1.28 -1.08
N ARG A 49 -8.82 0.93 0.13
CA ARG A 49 -10.22 0.63 0.44
C ARG A 49 -11.14 1.82 0.17
N LEU A 50 -10.72 3.01 0.56
CA LEU A 50 -11.49 4.24 0.30
C LEU A 50 -11.69 4.46 -1.20
N GLN A 51 -10.66 4.27 -2.01
CA GLN A 51 -10.73 4.39 -3.47
C GLN A 51 -11.71 3.37 -4.06
N VAL A 52 -11.60 2.11 -3.66
CA VAL A 52 -12.50 1.05 -4.15
C VAL A 52 -13.94 1.32 -3.73
N ALA A 53 -14.18 1.79 -2.50
CA ALA A 53 -15.52 2.15 -2.03
C ALA A 53 -16.14 3.28 -2.88
N ARG A 54 -15.34 4.27 -3.25
CA ARG A 54 -15.78 5.35 -4.14
C ARG A 54 -16.12 4.84 -5.53
N LEU A 55 -15.30 3.95 -6.08
CA LEU A 55 -15.56 3.32 -7.37
C LEU A 55 -16.84 2.45 -7.33
N TYR A 56 -17.05 1.71 -6.25
CA TYR A 56 -18.27 0.94 -6.04
C TYR A 56 -19.51 1.82 -6.13
N ASN A 57 -19.47 3.01 -5.53
CA ASN A 57 -20.58 3.95 -5.54
C ASN A 57 -20.80 4.64 -6.89
N LEU A 58 -19.79 4.65 -7.76
CA LEU A 58 -19.89 5.27 -9.07
C LEU A 58 -20.47 4.35 -10.15
N THR A 59 -20.36 3.05 -10.00
CA THR A 59 -20.85 2.09 -11.00
C THR A 59 -22.23 1.57 -10.65
N GLN A 60 -23.03 1.30 -11.69
CA GLN A 60 -24.32 0.61 -11.59
C GLN A 60 -24.24 -0.85 -12.07
N ASP A 61 -23.09 -1.26 -12.62
CA ASP A 61 -22.90 -2.62 -13.13
C ASP A 61 -22.76 -3.62 -11.98
N ALA A 62 -23.62 -4.64 -11.98
CA ALA A 62 -23.65 -5.63 -10.90
C ALA A 62 -22.38 -6.46 -10.82
N GLY A 63 -21.80 -6.86 -11.96
CA GLY A 63 -20.55 -7.62 -11.98
C GLY A 63 -19.37 -6.82 -11.47
N VAL A 64 -19.29 -5.54 -11.83
CA VAL A 64 -18.26 -4.63 -11.34
C VAL A 64 -18.40 -4.41 -9.84
N ARG A 65 -19.62 -4.22 -9.34
CA ARG A 65 -19.89 -4.11 -7.90
C ARG A 65 -19.49 -5.37 -7.14
N ASP A 66 -19.77 -6.54 -7.67
CA ASP A 66 -19.34 -7.81 -7.07
C ASP A 66 -17.82 -7.88 -6.95
N MET A 67 -17.09 -7.51 -8.00
CA MET A 67 -15.64 -7.46 -7.97
C MET A 67 -15.13 -6.48 -6.93
N PHE A 68 -15.69 -5.29 -6.86
CA PHE A 68 -15.30 -4.30 -5.86
C PHE A 68 -15.61 -4.74 -4.43
N SER A 69 -16.74 -5.43 -4.22
CA SER A 69 -17.07 -6.01 -2.91
C SER A 69 -16.02 -7.03 -2.47
N PHE A 70 -15.57 -7.88 -3.38
CA PHE A 70 -14.49 -8.83 -3.13
C PHE A 70 -13.18 -8.10 -2.77
N LEU A 71 -12.82 -7.06 -3.52
CA LEU A 71 -11.60 -6.28 -3.26
C LEU A 71 -11.67 -5.57 -1.91
N LEU A 72 -12.83 -5.01 -1.54
CA LEU A 72 -13.02 -4.37 -0.23
C LEU A 72 -12.82 -5.37 0.92
N ALA A 73 -13.36 -6.57 0.79
CA ALA A 73 -13.18 -7.63 1.79
C ALA A 73 -11.72 -8.07 1.87
N ARG A 74 -11.05 -8.20 0.72
CA ARG A 74 -9.64 -8.59 0.64
C ARG A 74 -8.74 -7.54 1.28
N ASP A 75 -8.96 -6.25 0.99
CA ASP A 75 -8.19 -5.15 1.56
C ASP A 75 -8.38 -5.06 3.08
N THR A 76 -9.59 -5.36 3.57
CA THR A 76 -9.86 -5.46 5.00
C THR A 76 -9.05 -6.57 5.65
N MET A 77 -8.97 -7.74 5.00
CA MET A 77 -8.15 -8.86 5.47
C MET A 77 -6.67 -8.48 5.50
N HIS A 78 -6.16 -7.84 4.46
CA HIS A 78 -4.77 -7.38 4.40
C HIS A 78 -4.47 -6.40 5.53
N GLN A 79 -5.34 -5.43 5.76
CA GLN A 79 -5.15 -4.47 6.85
C GLN A 79 -5.11 -5.16 8.21
N ASN A 80 -5.98 -6.13 8.45
CA ASN A 80 -5.98 -6.90 9.69
C ASN A 80 -4.69 -7.72 9.86
N GLN A 81 -4.14 -8.26 8.79
CA GLN A 81 -2.84 -8.94 8.82
C GLN A 81 -1.71 -8.00 9.23
N TRP A 82 -1.68 -6.78 8.67
CA TRP A 82 -0.67 -5.78 9.04
C TRP A 82 -0.82 -5.33 10.49
N LEU A 83 -2.05 -5.16 10.97
CA LEU A 83 -2.33 -4.80 12.36
C LEU A 83 -1.88 -5.92 13.32
N ALA A 84 -2.12 -7.17 12.98
CA ALA A 84 -1.65 -8.30 13.77
C ALA A 84 -0.11 -8.37 13.80
N ALA A 85 0.54 -8.15 12.67
CA ALA A 85 2.01 -8.11 12.60
C ALA A 85 2.59 -6.99 13.47
N ILE A 86 1.95 -5.82 13.50
CA ILE A 86 2.35 -4.71 14.36
C ILE A 86 2.34 -5.13 15.84
N GLU A 87 1.29 -5.80 16.29
CA GLU A 87 1.20 -6.26 17.68
C GLU A 87 2.28 -7.28 18.03
N GLU A 88 2.56 -8.22 17.12
CA GLU A 88 3.65 -9.19 17.30
C GLU A 88 5.02 -8.50 17.38
N LEU A 89 5.29 -7.55 16.51
CA LEU A 89 6.55 -6.81 16.50
C LEU A 89 6.73 -6.01 17.79
N LYS A 90 5.68 -5.36 18.26
CA LYS A 90 5.71 -4.64 19.55
C LYS A 90 6.00 -5.59 20.72
N ALA A 91 5.39 -6.76 20.72
CA ALA A 91 5.65 -7.79 21.74
C ALA A 91 7.11 -8.25 21.71
N ASP A 92 7.74 -8.31 20.53
CA ASP A 92 9.15 -8.66 20.36
C ASP A 92 10.11 -7.50 20.66
N GLY A 93 9.59 -6.35 21.08
CA GLY A 93 10.42 -5.21 21.49
C GLY A 93 10.72 -4.17 20.40
N TRP A 94 10.15 -4.32 19.21
CA TRP A 94 10.32 -3.31 18.16
C TRP A 94 9.75 -1.97 18.57
N ARG A 95 10.44 -0.89 18.17
CA ARG A 95 10.06 0.50 18.46
C ARG A 95 10.19 1.36 17.22
N THR A 96 9.28 2.31 17.04
CA THR A 96 9.45 3.43 16.13
C THR A 96 9.96 4.61 16.97
N PRO A 97 11.13 5.18 16.66
CA PRO A 97 11.62 6.33 17.41
C PRO A 97 10.64 7.50 17.35
N GLN A 98 10.28 8.06 18.50
CA GLN A 98 9.37 9.22 18.61
C GLN A 98 10.10 10.47 19.03
N SER A 99 11.12 10.29 19.88
CA SER A 99 11.96 11.40 20.33
C SER A 99 13.36 10.86 20.65
N PRO A 100 14.38 11.73 20.67
CA PRO A 100 15.72 11.29 21.06
C PRO A 100 15.73 10.70 22.46
N PRO A 101 16.57 9.69 22.74
CA PRO A 101 16.78 9.19 24.09
C PRO A 101 17.16 10.32 25.05
N THR A 102 16.75 10.21 26.31
CA THR A 102 17.04 11.22 27.32
C THR A 102 18.54 11.45 27.49
N SER A 103 19.36 10.39 27.39
CA SER A 103 20.81 10.49 27.47
C SER A 103 21.40 11.36 26.37
N LEU A 104 20.85 11.35 25.17
CA LEU A 104 21.29 12.21 24.08
C LEU A 104 20.87 13.66 24.29
N ARG A 105 19.73 13.89 24.93
CA ARG A 105 19.25 15.24 25.20
C ARG A 105 20.01 15.92 26.33
N SER A 106 20.48 15.16 27.32
CA SER A 106 21.24 15.68 28.46
C SER A 106 22.75 15.70 28.22
N GLY A 107 23.25 15.01 27.19
CA GLY A 107 24.69 14.89 26.89
C GLY A 107 25.24 16.00 25.99
N ARG A 108 24.79 17.22 26.13
CA ARG A 108 25.18 18.36 25.30
C ARG A 108 26.51 18.92 25.69
#